data_a9ef20b192828d2ee199806dc00117f2
#
_entry.id   a9ef20b192828d2ee199806dc00117f2
#
_cell.length_a   1.000
_cell.length_b   1.000
_cell.length_c   1.000
_cell.angle_alpha   90.00
_cell.angle_beta   90.00
_cell.angle_gamma   90.00
#
_symmetry.space_group_name_H-M   'P 1'
#
loop_
_entity.id
_entity.type
_entity.pdbx_description
1 polymer ?
#
loop_
_entity_poly.entity_id
_entity_poly.type
_entity_poly.pdbx_seq_one_letter_code
_entity_poly.pdbx_strand_id
1 'polypeptide(L)'
;MPSASDFIPLNPRDYLVLFSLTAEERHGYGIVKEVENHSAGSVRMDPSNLYRSLKRLINNGLVEESEPRSDENSDQRRRFYSLTSLGRDVVSAEAHRLSRLTDAARARDLIPGSRRPA
;
A
#
# COMPACT_ATOMS: atom_id res chain seq x y z
N MET A 1 3.71 22.78 -1.17
CA MET A 1 3.51 21.46 -1.74
C MET A 1 3.76 20.40 -0.69
N PRO A 2 2.87 19.45 -0.51
CA PRO A 2 3.12 18.36 0.44
C PRO A 2 4.28 17.50 -0.05
N SER A 3 5.09 17.04 0.87
CA SER A 3 6.18 16.13 0.60
C SER A 3 5.87 14.77 1.19
N ALA A 4 6.63 13.75 0.75
CA ALA A 4 6.41 12.38 1.23
C ALA A 4 6.46 12.30 2.75
N SER A 5 7.36 13.04 3.39
CA SER A 5 7.51 13.00 4.84
C SER A 5 6.29 13.52 5.60
N ASP A 6 5.41 14.27 4.95
CA ASP A 6 4.20 14.78 5.60
C ASP A 6 3.18 13.67 5.85
N PHE A 7 3.33 12.52 5.21
CA PHE A 7 2.34 11.46 5.25
C PHE A 7 2.78 10.23 6.05
N ILE A 8 4.00 10.21 6.53
CA ILE A 8 4.51 9.05 7.28
C ILE A 8 4.67 9.43 8.75
N PRO A 9 4.52 8.44 9.67
CA PRO A 9 4.26 7.03 9.38
C PRO A 9 2.84 6.78 8.89
N LEU A 10 2.70 5.80 8.01
CA LEU A 10 1.40 5.36 7.55
C LEU A 10 0.84 4.31 8.51
N ASN A 11 -0.49 4.22 8.62
CA ASN A 11 -1.04 3.06 9.29
C ASN A 11 -0.87 1.82 8.40
N PRO A 12 -0.90 0.61 8.96
CA PRO A 12 -0.64 -0.61 8.18
C PRO A 12 -1.58 -0.82 7.00
N ARG A 13 -2.84 -0.46 7.13
CA ARG A 13 -3.79 -0.61 6.02
C ARG A 13 -3.42 0.28 4.86
N ASP A 14 -3.17 1.56 5.14
CA ASP A 14 -2.82 2.51 4.09
C ASP A 14 -1.52 2.13 3.41
N TYR A 15 -0.53 1.70 4.18
CA TYR A 15 0.72 1.22 3.59
C TYR A 15 0.47 0.06 2.62
N LEU A 16 -0.31 -0.93 3.05
CA LEU A 16 -0.57 -2.11 2.22
C LEU A 16 -1.40 -1.77 0.99
N VAL A 17 -2.33 -0.83 1.09
CA VAL A 17 -3.09 -0.37 -0.08
C VAL A 17 -2.14 0.29 -1.09
N LEU A 18 -1.30 1.23 -0.64
CA LEU A 18 -0.34 1.86 -1.55
C LEU A 18 0.64 0.84 -2.11
N PHE A 19 1.13 -0.06 -1.26
CA PHE A 19 2.05 -1.11 -1.68
C PHE A 19 1.44 -1.99 -2.78
N SER A 20 0.16 -2.33 -2.66
CA SER A 20 -0.51 -3.17 -3.65
C SER A 20 -0.55 -2.54 -5.03
N LEU A 21 -0.42 -1.21 -5.11
CA LEU A 21 -0.48 -0.46 -6.36
C LEU A 21 0.90 -0.16 -6.94
N THR A 22 1.97 -0.62 -6.29
CA THR A 22 3.33 -0.31 -6.78
C THR A 22 3.69 -1.07 -8.05
N ALA A 23 3.17 -2.27 -8.24
CA ALA A 23 3.47 -3.09 -9.40
C ALA A 23 2.59 -2.74 -10.60
N GLU A 24 1.31 -2.48 -10.35
CA GLU A 24 0.35 -2.16 -11.41
C GLU A 24 -0.91 -1.56 -10.82
N GLU A 25 -1.72 -0.95 -11.65
CA GLU A 25 -3.04 -0.50 -11.22
C GLU A 25 -3.92 -1.70 -10.91
N ARG A 26 -4.89 -1.51 -10.00
CA ARG A 26 -5.79 -2.59 -9.59
C ARG A 26 -7.17 -2.03 -9.31
N HIS A 27 -8.20 -2.88 -9.52
CA HIS A 27 -9.54 -2.58 -9.00
C HIS A 27 -9.60 -2.97 -7.52
N GLY A 28 -10.68 -2.57 -6.85
CA GLY A 28 -10.81 -2.74 -5.40
C GLY A 28 -10.62 -4.17 -4.91
N TYR A 29 -11.22 -5.14 -5.59
CA TYR A 29 -11.09 -6.54 -5.19
C TYR A 29 -9.64 -7.02 -5.28
N GLY A 30 -8.92 -6.59 -6.32
CA GLY A 30 -7.51 -6.92 -6.45
C GLY A 30 -6.66 -6.33 -5.33
N ILE A 31 -7.01 -5.11 -4.88
CA ILE A 31 -6.32 -4.50 -3.74
C ILE A 31 -6.54 -5.32 -2.47
N VAL A 32 -7.78 -5.72 -2.21
CA VAL A 32 -8.10 -6.53 -1.03
C VAL A 32 -7.28 -7.82 -1.01
N LYS A 33 -7.20 -8.49 -2.15
CA LYS A 33 -6.42 -9.75 -2.25
C LYS A 33 -4.95 -9.53 -1.97
N GLU A 34 -4.37 -8.45 -2.52
CA GLU A 34 -2.97 -8.12 -2.29
C GLU A 34 -2.68 -7.80 -0.83
N VAL A 35 -3.58 -7.04 -0.19
CA VAL A 35 -3.44 -6.72 1.23
C VAL A 35 -3.43 -7.98 2.07
N GLU A 36 -4.34 -8.91 1.82
CA GLU A 36 -4.38 -10.18 2.55
C GLU A 36 -3.11 -11.00 2.33
N ASN A 37 -2.67 -11.10 1.07
CA ASN A 37 -1.49 -11.91 0.74
C ASN A 37 -0.23 -11.36 1.40
N HIS A 38 0.00 -10.05 1.29
CA HIS A 38 1.23 -9.46 1.82
C HIS A 38 1.25 -9.34 3.33
N SER A 39 0.10 -9.34 3.97
CA SER A 39 0.02 -9.34 5.43
C SER A 39 -0.10 -10.74 6.02
N ALA A 40 -0.06 -11.78 5.18
CA ALA A 40 -0.28 -13.17 5.60
C ALA A 40 -1.60 -13.30 6.38
N GLY A 41 -2.61 -12.55 5.98
CA GLY A 41 -3.94 -12.58 6.59
C GLY A 41 -4.08 -11.77 7.87
N SER A 42 -3.00 -11.11 8.33
CA SER A 42 -3.06 -10.33 9.58
C SER A 42 -3.82 -9.02 9.41
N VAL A 43 -3.89 -8.52 8.19
CA VAL A 43 -4.68 -7.31 7.89
C VAL A 43 -5.76 -7.70 6.89
N ARG A 44 -7.00 -7.51 7.29
CA ARG A 44 -8.17 -7.77 6.44
C ARG A 44 -8.88 -6.47 6.17
N MET A 45 -9.35 -6.31 4.95
CA MET A 45 -10.11 -5.14 4.56
C MET A 45 -11.45 -5.59 3.98
N ASP A 46 -12.53 -5.19 4.62
CA ASP A 46 -13.83 -5.31 3.99
C ASP A 46 -14.01 -4.15 2.99
N PRO A 47 -15.03 -4.21 2.13
CA PRO A 47 -15.25 -3.15 1.13
C PRO A 47 -15.38 -1.75 1.75
N SER A 48 -16.03 -1.63 2.90
CA SER A 48 -16.21 -0.33 3.55
C SER A 48 -14.89 0.28 3.97
N ASN A 49 -14.04 -0.53 4.61
CA ASN A 49 -12.71 -0.09 5.05
C ASN A 49 -11.84 0.28 3.86
N LEU A 50 -11.90 -0.52 2.79
CA LEU A 50 -11.13 -0.25 1.58
C LEU A 50 -11.52 1.10 0.98
N TYR A 51 -12.82 1.32 0.76
CA TYR A 51 -13.26 2.56 0.11
C TYR A 51 -12.99 3.79 0.97
N ARG A 52 -13.05 3.64 2.28
CA ARG A 52 -12.70 4.73 3.19
C ARG A 52 -11.22 5.08 3.08
N SER A 53 -10.35 4.08 3.05
CA SER A 53 -8.91 4.30 2.84
C SER A 53 -8.65 4.92 1.47
N LEU A 54 -9.24 4.37 0.41
CA LEU A 54 -9.04 4.89 -0.94
C LEU A 54 -9.49 6.35 -1.06
N LYS A 55 -10.64 6.68 -0.50
CA LYS A 55 -11.14 8.05 -0.54
C LYS A 55 -10.16 9.02 0.11
N ARG A 56 -9.63 8.65 1.28
CA ARG A 56 -8.65 9.48 1.98
C ARG A 56 -7.36 9.62 1.17
N LEU A 57 -6.87 8.52 0.60
CA LEU A 57 -5.65 8.52 -0.18
C LEU A 57 -5.81 9.33 -1.48
N ILE A 58 -6.96 9.24 -2.11
CA ILE A 58 -7.28 10.05 -3.29
C ILE A 58 -7.32 11.53 -2.92
N ASN A 59 -8.00 11.87 -1.83
CA ASN A 59 -8.10 13.26 -1.38
C ASN A 59 -6.72 13.84 -1.04
N ASN A 60 -5.80 13.01 -0.57
CA ASN A 60 -4.43 13.44 -0.26
C ASN A 60 -3.52 13.47 -1.49
N GLY A 61 -4.02 13.10 -2.65
CA GLY A 61 -3.21 13.12 -3.87
C GLY A 61 -2.24 11.97 -4.03
N LEU A 62 -2.44 10.88 -3.29
CA LEU A 62 -1.55 9.71 -3.33
C LEU A 62 -2.01 8.64 -4.32
N VAL A 63 -3.30 8.62 -4.62
CA VAL A 63 -3.92 7.63 -5.49
C VAL A 63 -4.83 8.34 -6.48
N GLU A 64 -4.89 7.84 -7.70
CA GLU A 64 -5.82 8.28 -8.73
C GLU A 64 -6.82 7.18 -9.02
N GLU A 65 -8.04 7.58 -9.32
CA GLU A 65 -9.13 6.68 -9.65
C GLU A 65 -9.52 6.87 -11.11
N SER A 66 -9.63 5.78 -11.87
CA SER A 66 -10.05 5.84 -13.26
C SER A 66 -11.58 5.89 -13.37
N GLU A 67 -12.06 6.23 -14.57
CA GLU A 67 -13.45 5.97 -14.90
C GLU A 67 -13.70 4.46 -14.94
N PRO A 68 -14.95 4.02 -14.71
CA PRO A 68 -15.27 2.61 -14.82
C PRO A 68 -14.95 2.06 -16.22
N ARG A 69 -14.34 0.89 -16.25
CA ARG A 69 -14.02 0.21 -17.51
C ARG A 69 -14.11 -1.31 -17.32
N SER A 70 -14.19 -2.01 -18.43
CA SER A 70 -14.29 -3.47 -18.40
C SER A 70 -13.01 -4.08 -17.88
N ASP A 71 -13.17 -5.09 -17.03
CA ASP A 71 -12.08 -5.92 -16.55
C ASP A 71 -11.89 -7.06 -17.54
N GLU A 72 -10.67 -7.41 -17.87
CA GLU A 72 -10.36 -8.50 -18.81
C GLU A 72 -10.94 -9.84 -18.38
N ASN A 73 -11.10 -10.06 -17.09
CA ASN A 73 -11.59 -11.32 -16.53
C ASN A 73 -13.07 -11.30 -16.17
N SER A 74 -13.78 -10.22 -16.52
CA SER A 74 -15.18 -10.05 -16.12
C SER A 74 -15.86 -9.06 -17.04
N ASP A 75 -17.16 -9.25 -17.26
CA ASP A 75 -17.97 -8.28 -18.00
C ASP A 75 -18.33 -7.07 -17.15
N GLN A 76 -18.00 -7.09 -15.85
CA GLN A 76 -18.30 -5.98 -14.96
C GLN A 76 -17.39 -4.79 -15.25
N ARG A 77 -17.97 -3.61 -15.22
CA ARG A 77 -17.20 -2.38 -15.29
C ARG A 77 -16.72 -2.03 -13.89
N ARG A 78 -15.43 -1.75 -13.79
CA ARG A 78 -14.79 -1.48 -12.50
C ARG A 78 -13.91 -0.24 -12.61
N ARG A 79 -13.81 0.47 -11.51
CA ARG A 79 -12.83 1.55 -11.39
C ARG A 79 -11.49 0.94 -11.00
N PHE A 80 -10.44 1.49 -11.58
CA PHE A 80 -9.08 1.06 -11.28
C PHE A 80 -8.37 2.19 -10.55
N TYR A 81 -7.44 1.81 -9.73
CA TYR A 81 -6.69 2.73 -8.87
C TYR A 81 -5.21 2.60 -9.18
N SER A 82 -4.51 3.72 -9.17
CA SER A 82 -3.06 3.76 -9.43
C SER A 82 -2.40 4.78 -8.54
N LEU A 83 -1.09 4.62 -8.33
CA LEU A 83 -0.33 5.58 -7.55
C LEU A 83 -0.06 6.84 -8.36
N THR A 84 -0.12 7.99 -7.69
CA THR A 84 0.46 9.22 -8.21
C THR A 84 1.97 9.20 -7.96
N SER A 85 2.70 10.16 -8.54
CA SER A 85 4.13 10.31 -8.20
C SER A 85 4.33 10.53 -6.71
N LEU A 86 3.50 11.36 -6.09
CA LEU A 86 3.57 11.59 -4.64
C LEU A 86 3.26 10.30 -3.87
N GLY A 87 2.26 9.54 -4.31
CA GLY A 87 1.93 8.28 -3.66
C GLY A 87 3.09 7.28 -3.71
N ARG A 88 3.80 7.22 -4.82
CA ARG A 88 4.98 6.36 -4.96
C ARG A 88 6.08 6.82 -4.00
N ASP A 89 6.30 8.12 -3.91
CA ASP A 89 7.31 8.66 -2.99
C ASP A 89 6.94 8.36 -1.53
N VAL A 90 5.66 8.45 -1.18
CA VAL A 90 5.19 8.17 0.19
C VAL A 90 5.39 6.71 0.56
N VAL A 91 5.01 5.78 -0.32
CA VAL A 91 5.18 4.35 0.01
C VAL A 91 6.65 3.98 0.08
N SER A 92 7.49 4.60 -0.77
CA SER A 92 8.95 4.40 -0.72
C SER A 92 9.54 4.90 0.59
N ALA A 93 9.16 6.12 1.01
CA ALA A 93 9.63 6.69 2.26
C ALA A 93 9.23 5.83 3.46
N GLU A 94 8.01 5.32 3.45
CA GLU A 94 7.55 4.44 4.53
C GLU A 94 8.30 3.11 4.53
N ALA A 95 8.56 2.54 3.35
CA ALA A 95 9.34 1.31 3.26
C ALA A 95 10.75 1.50 3.85
N HIS A 96 11.37 2.65 3.58
CA HIS A 96 12.68 2.96 4.17
C HIS A 96 12.61 3.08 5.69
N ARG A 97 11.57 3.74 6.21
CA ARG A 97 11.36 3.85 7.66
C ARG A 97 11.20 2.47 8.29
N LEU A 98 10.38 1.62 7.69
CA LEU A 98 10.16 0.27 8.18
C LEU A 98 11.43 -0.58 8.13
N SER A 99 12.23 -0.41 7.08
CA SER A 99 13.51 -1.12 6.93
C SER A 99 14.46 -0.79 8.07
N ARG A 100 14.57 0.49 8.44
CA ARG A 100 15.42 0.90 9.55
C ARG A 100 14.94 0.30 10.88
N LEU A 101 13.63 0.26 11.10
CA LEU A 101 13.08 -0.36 12.30
C LEU A 101 13.36 -1.86 12.33
N THR A 102 13.26 -2.51 11.19
CA THR A 102 13.55 -3.93 11.06
C THR A 102 15.05 -4.21 11.35
N ASP A 103 15.94 -3.36 10.84
CA ASP A 103 17.36 -3.49 11.12
C ASP A 103 17.66 -3.34 12.62
N ALA A 104 16.98 -2.40 13.27
CA ALA A 104 17.13 -2.23 14.72
C ALA A 104 16.65 -3.49 15.48
N ALA A 105 15.56 -4.10 15.02
CA ALA A 105 15.04 -5.32 15.62
C ALA A 105 16.03 -6.49 15.46
N ARG A 106 16.66 -6.60 14.29
CA ARG A 106 17.68 -7.62 14.04
C ARG A 106 18.88 -7.43 14.96
N ALA A 107 19.31 -6.19 15.16
CA ALA A 107 20.44 -5.90 16.05
C ALA A 107 20.14 -6.28 17.49
N ARG A 108 18.89 -6.37 17.88
CA ARG A 108 18.46 -6.80 19.22
C ARG A 108 18.02 -8.25 19.27
N ASP A 109 18.28 -9.01 18.22
CA ASP A 109 17.95 -10.43 18.10
C ASP A 109 16.44 -10.72 18.26
N LEU A 110 15.60 -9.78 17.86
CA LEU A 110 14.16 -9.96 17.92
C LEU A 110 13.61 -10.68 16.69
N ILE A 111 14.35 -10.68 15.60
CA ILE A 111 13.94 -11.32 14.34
C ILE A 111 14.99 -12.34 13.98
N PRO A 112 14.61 -13.63 13.84
CA PRO A 112 15.54 -14.62 13.31
C PRO A 112 15.77 -14.34 11.83
N GLY A 113 16.97 -14.58 11.36
CA GLY A 113 17.26 -14.42 9.96
C GLY A 113 18.72 -14.10 9.71
N SER A 114 19.05 -14.01 8.41
CA SER A 114 20.42 -13.77 8.02
C SER A 114 20.83 -12.37 8.45
N ARG A 115 21.91 -12.30 9.20
CA ARG A 115 22.57 -11.04 9.44
C ARG A 115 23.38 -10.70 8.21
N ARG A 116 23.44 -9.43 7.88
CA ARG A 116 24.38 -9.02 6.88
C ARG A 116 25.79 -9.27 7.42
N PRO A 117 26.67 -9.77 6.57
CA PRO A 117 28.07 -9.83 6.96
C PRO A 117 28.55 -8.43 7.35
N ALA A 118 29.30 -8.38 8.39
CA ALA A 118 29.86 -7.11 8.85
C ALA A 118 30.74 -6.49 7.76
#